data_a2a37378617fe7a400904e7d3c490d15
#
_entry.id   a2a37378617fe7a400904e7d3c490d15
#
_cell.length_a   1.000
_cell.length_b   1.000
_cell.length_c   1.000
_cell.angle_alpha   90.00
_cell.angle_beta   90.00
_cell.angle_gamma   90.00
#
_symmetry.space_group_name_H-M   'P 1'
#
loop_
_entity.id
_entity.type
_entity.pdbx_description
1 polymer ?
#
loop_
_entity_poly.entity_id
_entity_poly.type
_entity_poly.pdbx_seq_one_letter_code
_entity_poly.pdbx_strand_id
1 'polypeptide(L)'
;CYDLVDGNLVLKGLINPDRSTDTVPYITGGIYTKYKRAFHGGRLEIKAQLGCATGAWPAIWLKPFEEAKYPWPSGGEIDIMEHLNYDSIAYQTVHSTYTHNLNIKKDPPQGSTGPIDPAGYNV
;
A
#
# COMPACT_ATOMS: atom_id res chain seq x y z
N CYS A 1 8.63 10.37 -8.73
CA CYS A 1 7.26 10.28 -9.25
C CYS A 1 6.24 10.79 -8.24
N TYR A 2 6.46 11.99 -7.65
CA TYR A 2 5.48 12.67 -6.81
C TYR A 2 5.47 14.16 -7.12
N ASP A 3 4.36 14.81 -6.79
CA ASP A 3 4.19 16.27 -6.81
C ASP A 3 3.41 16.74 -5.60
N LEU A 4 3.45 18.04 -5.35
CA LEU A 4 2.57 18.74 -4.43
C LEU A 4 1.68 19.69 -5.25
N VAL A 5 0.39 19.41 -5.32
CA VAL A 5 -0.57 20.18 -6.13
C VAL A 5 -1.73 20.60 -5.24
N ASP A 6 -1.97 21.88 -5.12
CA ASP A 6 -3.06 22.46 -4.34
C ASP A 6 -3.16 21.89 -2.90
N GLY A 7 -2.00 21.75 -2.25
CA GLY A 7 -1.89 21.20 -0.90
C GLY A 7 -2.04 19.68 -0.80
N ASN A 8 -2.19 18.98 -1.91
CA ASN A 8 -2.25 17.51 -1.96
C ASN A 8 -0.91 16.92 -2.37
N LEU A 9 -0.55 15.79 -1.76
CA LEU A 9 0.52 14.93 -2.25
C LEU A 9 -0.05 14.06 -3.37
N VAL A 10 0.56 14.12 -4.55
CA VAL A 10 0.20 13.31 -5.71
C VAL A 10 1.31 12.31 -5.99
N LEU A 11 1.04 11.02 -5.81
CA LEU A 11 1.93 9.94 -6.22
C LEU A 11 1.56 9.51 -7.65
N LYS A 12 2.56 9.34 -8.50
CA LYS A 12 2.36 9.10 -9.93
C LYS A 12 2.91 7.74 -10.35
N GLY A 13 2.18 7.07 -11.25
CA GLY A 13 2.70 6.03 -12.10
C GLY A 13 2.95 6.58 -13.50
N LEU A 14 4.14 6.38 -14.05
CA LEU A 14 4.56 6.90 -15.33
C LEU A 14 5.13 5.77 -16.19
N ILE A 15 4.98 5.90 -17.51
CA ILE A 15 5.74 5.07 -18.45
C ILE A 15 7.21 5.45 -18.30
N ASN A 16 8.09 4.46 -18.18
CA ASN A 16 9.51 4.70 -18.09
C ASN A 16 10.04 5.21 -19.44
N PRO A 17 10.51 6.47 -19.51
CA PRO A 17 10.97 7.07 -20.77
C PRO A 17 12.34 6.55 -21.20
N ASP A 18 13.15 6.05 -20.27
CA ASP A 18 14.51 5.54 -20.55
C ASP A 18 14.71 4.16 -19.92
N ARG A 19 14.68 3.15 -20.77
CA ARG A 19 14.92 1.75 -20.39
C ARG A 19 16.38 1.30 -20.57
N SER A 20 17.28 2.21 -20.86
CA SER A 20 18.70 1.86 -20.99
C SER A 20 19.37 1.64 -19.64
N THR A 21 18.91 2.35 -18.62
CA THR A 21 19.43 2.27 -17.24
C THR A 21 18.55 1.42 -16.32
N ASP A 22 17.24 1.38 -16.59
CA ASP A 22 16.26 0.57 -15.85
C ASP A 22 15.27 -0.03 -16.84
N THR A 23 15.26 -1.35 -16.92
CA THR A 23 14.46 -2.10 -17.91
C THR A 23 12.97 -2.17 -17.60
N VAL A 24 12.53 -1.74 -16.40
CA VAL A 24 11.10 -1.78 -16.02
C VAL A 24 10.26 -0.86 -16.91
N PRO A 25 9.07 -1.29 -17.33
CA PRO A 25 8.23 -0.50 -18.24
C PRO A 25 7.56 0.71 -17.57
N TYR A 26 7.39 0.69 -16.27
CA TYR A 26 6.74 1.72 -15.49
C TYR A 26 7.56 2.09 -14.26
N ILE A 27 7.51 3.37 -13.89
CA ILE A 27 8.07 3.89 -12.64
C ILE A 27 6.95 4.50 -11.80
N THR A 28 7.01 4.28 -10.49
CA THR A 28 5.94 4.72 -9.57
C THR A 28 6.49 5.55 -8.42
N GLY A 29 5.66 6.42 -7.88
CA GLY A 29 5.96 7.22 -6.69
C GLY A 29 5.57 6.47 -5.41
N GLY A 30 6.40 6.62 -4.38
CA GLY A 30 6.11 6.17 -3.03
C GLY A 30 6.80 7.05 -2.01
N ILE A 31 6.19 7.19 -0.84
CA ILE A 31 6.79 7.87 0.31
C ILE A 31 6.73 6.97 1.53
N TYR A 32 7.64 7.16 2.46
CA TYR A 32 7.67 6.41 3.71
C TYR A 32 8.34 7.19 4.83
N THR A 33 8.05 6.79 6.07
CA THR A 33 8.60 7.42 7.28
C THR A 33 9.77 6.63 7.89
N LYS A 34 10.35 5.69 7.14
CA LYS A 34 11.45 4.83 7.58
C LYS A 34 12.60 5.65 8.17
N TYR A 35 13.07 5.28 9.35
CA TYR A 35 14.09 5.98 10.15
C TYR A 35 13.77 7.43 10.55
N LYS A 36 12.53 7.89 10.30
CA LYS A 36 12.07 9.23 10.69
C LYS A 36 11.00 9.17 11.77
N ARG A 37 10.03 8.30 11.62
CA ARG A 37 8.93 8.15 12.56
C ARG A 37 8.38 6.73 12.56
N ALA A 38 8.23 6.17 13.75
CA ALA A 38 7.51 4.91 13.99
C ALA A 38 6.15 5.22 14.64
N PHE A 39 5.19 4.33 14.43
CA PHE A 39 3.87 4.37 15.05
C PHE A 39 3.73 3.15 15.95
N HIS A 40 3.11 3.34 17.12
CA HIS A 40 2.82 2.28 18.07
C HIS A 40 1.41 2.49 18.62
N GLY A 41 0.45 1.78 18.04
CA GLY A 41 -0.97 1.97 18.33
C GLY A 41 -1.50 3.32 17.83
N GLY A 42 -2.79 3.56 18.03
CA GLY A 42 -3.45 4.79 17.67
C GLY A 42 -4.41 4.65 16.48
N ARG A 43 -4.78 5.77 15.91
CA ARG A 43 -5.69 5.89 14.77
C ARG A 43 -4.97 6.59 13.63
N LEU A 44 -5.09 6.05 12.43
CA LEU A 44 -4.67 6.68 11.19
C LEU A 44 -5.91 7.08 10.40
N GLU A 45 -5.98 8.34 10.00
CA GLU A 45 -7.01 8.86 9.10
C GLU A 45 -6.31 9.44 7.89
N ILE A 46 -6.65 8.93 6.72
CA ILE A 46 -6.03 9.34 5.47
C ILE A 46 -7.14 9.59 4.45
N LYS A 47 -7.22 10.82 3.96
CA LYS A 47 -8.12 11.18 2.86
C LYS A 47 -7.37 11.00 1.54
N ALA A 48 -7.83 10.08 0.70
CA ALA A 48 -7.18 9.77 -0.57
C ALA A 48 -8.18 9.60 -1.71
N GLN A 49 -7.78 10.04 -2.89
CA GLN A 49 -8.40 9.63 -4.15
C GLN A 49 -7.47 8.64 -4.84
N LEU A 50 -8.01 7.50 -5.25
CA LEU A 50 -7.24 6.40 -5.77
C LEU A 50 -7.23 6.44 -7.29
N GLY A 51 -6.04 6.31 -7.89
CA GLY A 51 -5.91 6.21 -9.33
C GLY A 51 -6.38 4.85 -9.84
N CYS A 52 -7.21 4.86 -10.89
CA CYS A 52 -7.69 3.66 -11.54
C CYS A 52 -7.01 3.48 -12.90
N ALA A 53 -6.38 2.35 -13.11
CA ALA A 53 -5.82 1.94 -14.40
C ALA A 53 -5.57 0.44 -14.40
N THR A 54 -5.49 -0.18 -15.57
CA THR A 54 -5.06 -1.57 -15.68
C THR A 54 -3.66 -1.74 -15.11
N GLY A 55 -3.50 -2.62 -14.11
CA GLY A 55 -2.25 -2.84 -13.40
C GLY A 55 -1.94 -1.83 -12.30
N ALA A 56 -2.82 -0.84 -12.04
CA ALA A 56 -2.66 0.05 -10.90
C ALA A 56 -2.88 -0.71 -9.59
N TRP A 57 -2.01 -0.42 -8.63
CA TRP A 57 -2.05 -1.01 -7.28
C TRP A 57 -1.56 0.01 -6.24
N PRO A 58 -2.30 1.10 -6.01
CA PRO A 58 -1.99 2.01 -4.93
C PRO A 58 -2.27 1.36 -3.58
N ALA A 59 -1.40 1.65 -2.60
CA ALA A 59 -1.48 1.08 -1.26
C ALA A 59 -1.11 2.08 -0.17
N ILE A 60 -1.75 1.93 0.98
CA ILE A 60 -1.42 2.59 2.25
C ILE A 60 -1.17 1.47 3.27
N TRP A 61 0.04 1.35 3.75
CA TRP A 61 0.47 0.17 4.50
C TRP A 61 1.56 0.47 5.52
N LEU A 62 1.74 -0.44 6.47
CA LEU A 62 2.71 -0.35 7.55
C LEU A 62 3.66 -1.55 7.52
N LYS A 63 4.93 -1.27 7.76
CA LYS A 63 5.97 -2.29 7.95
C LYS A 63 6.67 -2.13 9.31
N PRO A 64 7.37 -3.17 9.80
CA PRO A 64 8.18 -3.07 11.01
C PRO A 64 9.20 -1.94 10.88
N PHE A 65 9.41 -1.18 11.94
CA PHE A 65 10.43 -0.14 11.97
C PHE A 65 11.85 -0.72 11.81
N GLU A 66 12.10 -1.88 12.42
CA GLU A 66 13.35 -2.64 12.32
C GLU A 66 13.21 -3.82 11.33
N GLU A 67 12.85 -3.54 10.10
CA GLU A 67 12.61 -4.55 9.06
C GLU A 67 13.79 -5.51 8.85
N ALA A 68 15.03 -5.02 8.97
CA ALA A 68 16.22 -5.85 8.84
C ALA A 68 16.34 -6.90 9.96
N LYS A 69 15.81 -6.60 11.15
CA LYS A 69 15.80 -7.51 12.30
C LYS A 69 14.61 -8.48 12.24
N TYR A 70 13.51 -8.00 11.69
CA TYR A 70 12.26 -8.75 11.58
C TYR A 70 11.85 -8.84 10.11
N PRO A 71 12.44 -9.76 9.33
CA PRO A 71 12.16 -9.89 7.90
C PRO A 71 10.73 -10.35 7.65
N TRP A 72 10.23 -10.03 6.48
CA TRP A 72 8.91 -10.45 6.03
C TRP A 72 8.80 -11.98 5.89
N PRO A 73 7.70 -12.63 6.30
CA PRO A 73 6.51 -12.05 6.89
C PRO A 73 6.56 -11.98 8.44
N SER A 74 7.66 -12.40 9.09
CA SER A 74 7.74 -12.54 10.54
C SER A 74 7.64 -11.20 11.28
N GLY A 75 8.12 -10.13 10.67
CA GLY A 75 8.00 -8.78 11.21
C GLY A 75 6.60 -8.18 11.10
N GLY A 76 5.73 -8.81 10.31
CA GLY A 76 4.40 -8.32 10.02
C GLY A 76 4.37 -7.27 8.91
N GLU A 77 3.19 -7.10 8.34
CA GLU A 77 2.79 -6.03 7.42
C GLU A 77 1.30 -5.81 7.61
N ILE A 78 0.88 -4.58 7.65
CA ILE A 78 -0.54 -4.21 7.75
C ILE A 78 -0.89 -3.33 6.56
N ASP A 79 -1.65 -3.87 5.64
CA ASP A 79 -2.19 -3.12 4.52
C ASP A 79 -3.50 -2.51 4.96
N ILE A 80 -3.46 -1.22 5.24
CA ILE A 80 -4.63 -0.45 5.68
C ILE A 80 -5.60 -0.33 4.51
N MET A 81 -5.06 -0.14 3.32
CA MET A 81 -5.81 -0.02 2.08
C MET A 81 -4.92 -0.44 0.91
N GLU A 82 -5.44 -1.33 0.09
CA GLU A 82 -4.94 -1.62 -1.24
C GLU A 82 -6.09 -1.50 -2.23
N HIS A 83 -5.83 -0.99 -3.42
CA HIS A 83 -6.82 -0.89 -4.49
C HIS A 83 -6.26 -1.49 -5.77
N LEU A 84 -7.03 -2.30 -6.46
CA LEU A 84 -6.60 -3.00 -7.66
C LEU A 84 -7.41 -2.55 -8.88
N ASN A 85 -6.69 -2.07 -9.90
CA ASN A 85 -7.25 -1.73 -11.21
C ASN A 85 -8.41 -0.71 -11.14
N TYR A 86 -9.64 -1.19 -11.32
CA TYR A 86 -10.87 -0.43 -11.37
C TYR A 86 -11.90 -0.92 -10.33
N ASP A 87 -11.46 -1.65 -9.33
CA ASP A 87 -12.35 -2.24 -8.34
C ASP A 87 -13.10 -1.13 -7.57
N SER A 88 -14.34 -1.41 -7.18
CA SER A 88 -15.13 -0.54 -6.29
C SER A 88 -14.98 -0.93 -4.81
N ILE A 89 -13.95 -1.68 -4.50
CA ILE A 89 -13.60 -2.12 -3.14
C ILE A 89 -12.14 -1.84 -2.85
N ALA A 90 -11.81 -1.61 -1.59
CA ALA A 90 -10.46 -1.66 -1.07
C ALA A 90 -10.23 -2.98 -0.33
N TYR A 91 -9.01 -3.46 -0.38
CA TYR A 91 -8.54 -4.65 0.31
C TYR A 91 -7.78 -4.22 1.55
N GLN A 92 -7.96 -4.94 2.65
CA GLN A 92 -7.28 -4.76 3.92
C GLN A 92 -6.68 -6.10 4.33
N THR A 93 -5.37 -6.14 4.55
CA THR A 93 -4.67 -7.42 4.73
C THR A 93 -3.68 -7.33 5.88
N VAL A 94 -3.52 -8.43 6.62
CA VAL A 94 -2.47 -8.59 7.63
C VAL A 94 -1.57 -9.73 7.24
N HIS A 95 -0.29 -9.42 7.02
CA HIS A 95 0.74 -10.42 6.76
C HIS A 95 1.55 -10.68 8.02
N SER A 96 1.72 -11.93 8.34
CA SER A 96 2.51 -12.41 9.47
C SER A 96 2.98 -13.83 9.23
N THR A 97 3.88 -14.33 10.04
CA THR A 97 4.25 -15.77 10.02
C THR A 97 3.01 -16.65 10.17
N TYR A 98 2.08 -16.25 11.04
CA TYR A 98 0.87 -17.02 11.25
C TYR A 98 0.00 -17.07 9.98
N THR A 99 -0.29 -15.92 9.37
CA THR A 99 -1.18 -15.86 8.19
C THR A 99 -0.58 -16.51 6.95
N HIS A 100 0.74 -16.49 6.81
CA HIS A 100 1.42 -17.07 5.65
C HIS A 100 1.78 -18.53 5.83
N ASN A 101 2.32 -18.90 7.00
CA ASN A 101 2.95 -20.18 7.17
C ASN A 101 2.14 -21.16 8.01
N LEU A 102 1.33 -20.68 8.95
CA LEU A 102 0.65 -21.51 9.94
C LEU A 102 -0.86 -21.58 9.75
N ASN A 103 -1.48 -20.53 9.22
CA ASN A 103 -2.94 -20.48 9.09
C ASN A 103 -3.43 -21.16 7.83
N ILE A 104 -3.31 -22.49 7.79
CA ILE A 104 -3.77 -23.31 6.67
C ILE A 104 -5.29 -23.18 6.45
N LYS A 105 -6.06 -23.01 7.51
CA LYS A 105 -7.52 -22.92 7.45
C LYS A 105 -8.05 -21.52 7.17
N LYS A 106 -7.17 -20.50 7.17
CA LYS A 106 -7.57 -19.09 7.05
C LYS A 106 -8.55 -18.62 8.14
N ASP A 107 -8.33 -19.07 9.36
CA ASP A 107 -9.13 -18.73 10.52
C ASP A 107 -8.22 -18.27 11.69
N PRO A 108 -8.23 -16.99 12.09
CA PRO A 108 -9.04 -15.90 11.46
C PRO A 108 -8.64 -15.62 10.01
N PRO A 109 -9.49 -15.00 9.21
CA PRO A 109 -9.17 -14.60 7.84
C PRO A 109 -8.00 -13.61 7.83
N GLN A 110 -7.19 -13.66 6.80
CA GLN A 110 -6.02 -12.78 6.65
C GLN A 110 -6.41 -11.32 6.41
N GLY A 111 -7.56 -11.08 5.82
CA GLY A 111 -8.00 -9.74 5.46
C GLY A 111 -9.50 -9.64 5.26
N SER A 112 -9.92 -8.45 4.87
CA SER A 112 -11.30 -8.09 4.55
C SER A 112 -11.33 -7.13 3.37
N THR A 113 -12.53 -6.78 2.93
CA THR A 113 -12.74 -5.75 1.90
C THR A 113 -13.80 -4.77 2.35
N GLY A 114 -13.73 -3.55 1.85
CA GLY A 114 -14.74 -2.52 2.08
C GLY A 114 -15.02 -1.74 0.80
N PRO A 115 -16.24 -1.19 0.64
CA PRO A 115 -16.58 -0.39 -0.54
C PRO A 115 -15.81 0.92 -0.55
N ILE A 116 -15.47 1.39 -1.74
CA ILE A 116 -14.88 2.71 -1.99
C ILE A 116 -15.59 3.40 -3.15
N ASP A 117 -15.43 4.71 -3.24
CA ASP A 117 -15.72 5.48 -4.44
C ASP A 117 -14.46 5.57 -5.30
N PRO A 118 -14.37 4.85 -6.43
CA PRO A 118 -13.18 4.88 -7.28
C PRO A 118 -12.99 6.23 -8.01
N ALA A 119 -14.00 7.07 -8.06
CA ALA A 119 -13.96 8.38 -8.73
C ALA A 119 -13.73 9.54 -7.74
N GLY A 120 -13.96 9.34 -6.47
CA GLY A 120 -13.95 10.36 -5.43
C GLY A 120 -12.86 10.20 -4.37
N TYR A 121 -12.94 11.05 -3.36
CA TYR A 121 -12.11 10.94 -2.15
C TYR A 121 -12.74 9.97 -1.16
N ASN A 122 -11.91 9.10 -0.60
CA ASN A 122 -12.25 8.18 0.49
C ASN A 122 -11.47 8.55 1.76
N VAL A 123 -12.00 8.20 2.94
CA VAL A 123 -11.33 8.37 4.23
C VAL A 123 -11.30 7.06 4.98
#